data_c99e8df3c2ed93dac3e5e684ca50869f
#
_entry.id   c99e8df3c2ed93dac3e5e684ca50869f
#
_cell.length_a   1.000
_cell.length_b   1.000
_cell.length_c   1.000
_cell.angle_alpha   90.00
_cell.angle_beta   90.00
_cell.angle_gamma   90.00
#
_symmetry.space_group_name_H-M   'P 1'
#
loop_
_entity.id
_entity.type
_entity.pdbx_description
1 polymer ?
#
loop_
_entity_poly.entity_id
_entity_poly.type
_entity_poly.pdbx_seq_one_letter_code
_entity_poly.pdbx_strand_id
1 'polypeptide(L)'
;ISPSLHTYSGGLGILAGDHIKAAADLDVNMVAVTLMYKEGYFKQRMDEEGNQTEIYPRFEPDPLLEKLDGTITLPLRGREVCVEVWKYTFVGINGTPIDVLLLDTDVDCNEEDDRRITLRLYAGGKDHRILQEAVLGFAGIRALRNLGYKDFSTYHMNEGHCSFLTLELLKEFNGDEDEVRKRCHFTTHTPVAAGHDHFAADRVTRLIGDLLPKDLKLPSMVLNSRVHMTELGLYFSRSANGVSDLHGVVAREQFPDFKIGHVTNGVFHRFWVGKIFREVFDRNLPGWREDPSRLLEIDSVPDEELLFARRGQKKFLLDYANSQSQRALANKTLTIGFARRAAEYKRARLIF
;
A
#
# COMPACT_ATOMS: atom_id res chain seq x y z
N ILE A 1 -0.17 -4.53 -6.98
CA ILE A 1 0.38 -4.30 -8.33
C ILE A 1 0.26 -5.57 -9.15
N SER A 2 0.96 -6.64 -8.81
CA SER A 2 0.80 -7.98 -9.39
C SER A 2 0.30 -8.96 -8.34
N PRO A 3 -0.59 -9.92 -8.68
CA PRO A 3 -0.99 -10.98 -7.77
C PRO A 3 0.19 -11.85 -7.28
N SER A 4 1.29 -11.88 -8.03
CA SER A 4 2.50 -12.61 -7.69
C SER A 4 3.41 -11.87 -6.70
N LEU A 5 3.20 -10.57 -6.48
CA LEU A 5 3.94 -9.76 -5.50
C LEU A 5 3.13 -9.65 -4.21
N HIS A 6 3.57 -10.33 -3.17
CA HIS A 6 2.85 -10.45 -1.90
C HIS A 6 3.01 -9.23 -0.98
N THR A 7 2.99 -8.03 -1.55
CA THR A 7 3.15 -6.75 -0.84
C THR A 7 1.85 -6.23 -0.22
N TYR A 8 0.82 -7.04 -0.12
CA TYR A 8 -0.52 -6.64 0.35
C TYR A 8 -1.16 -7.70 1.25
N SER A 9 -2.04 -7.28 2.14
CA SER A 9 -2.89 -8.18 2.94
C SER A 9 -4.35 -7.73 3.03
N GLY A 10 -4.68 -6.59 2.50
CA GLY A 10 -6.01 -5.97 2.56
C GLY A 10 -6.14 -4.82 1.57
N GLY A 11 -7.17 -3.99 1.77
CA GLY A 11 -7.57 -2.94 0.83
C GLY A 11 -6.50 -1.90 0.53
N LEU A 12 -5.66 -1.54 1.50
CA LEU A 12 -4.64 -0.49 1.32
C LEU A 12 -3.65 -0.82 0.20
N GLY A 13 -3.08 -2.03 0.20
CA GLY A 13 -2.13 -2.43 -0.84
C GLY A 13 -2.79 -2.65 -2.20
N ILE A 14 -4.05 -3.11 -2.23
CA ILE A 14 -4.83 -3.22 -3.47
C ILE A 14 -5.07 -1.83 -4.07
N LEU A 15 -5.51 -0.86 -3.25
CA LEU A 15 -5.72 0.51 -3.69
C LEU A 15 -4.44 1.14 -4.23
N ALA A 16 -3.30 0.98 -3.53
CA ALA A 16 -2.01 1.48 -4.01
C ALA A 16 -1.67 0.90 -5.40
N GLY A 17 -1.91 -0.40 -5.61
CA GLY A 17 -1.74 -1.04 -6.91
C GLY A 17 -2.68 -0.51 -7.99
N ASP A 18 -3.94 -0.27 -7.66
CA ASP A 18 -4.92 0.31 -8.58
C ASP A 18 -4.57 1.75 -8.94
N HIS A 19 -4.10 2.54 -7.95
CA HIS A 19 -3.64 3.91 -8.17
C HIS A 19 -2.48 3.97 -9.16
N ILE A 20 -1.44 3.14 -8.96
CA ILE A 20 -0.28 3.09 -9.86
C ILE A 20 -0.70 2.71 -11.29
N LYS A 21 -1.57 1.71 -11.43
CA LYS A 21 -2.05 1.28 -12.75
C LYS A 21 -2.90 2.33 -13.45
N ALA A 22 -3.78 3.02 -12.71
CA ALA A 22 -4.58 4.10 -13.25
C ALA A 22 -3.71 5.32 -13.61
N ALA A 23 -2.70 5.64 -12.80
CA ALA A 23 -1.74 6.70 -13.10
C ALA A 23 -0.95 6.43 -14.39
N ALA A 24 -0.54 5.17 -14.63
CA ALA A 24 0.11 4.79 -15.88
C ALA A 24 -0.80 4.94 -17.10
N ASP A 25 -2.09 4.59 -16.97
CA ASP A 25 -3.08 4.77 -18.05
C ASP A 25 -3.39 6.25 -18.32
N LEU A 26 -3.19 7.11 -17.34
CA LEU A 26 -3.41 8.56 -17.42
C LEU A 26 -2.14 9.35 -17.73
N ASP A 27 -1.05 8.68 -18.10
CA ASP A 27 0.24 9.28 -18.42
C ASP A 27 0.83 10.16 -17.29
N VAL A 28 0.53 9.81 -16.02
CA VAL A 28 1.05 10.53 -14.86
C VAL A 28 2.51 10.17 -14.65
N ASN A 29 3.39 11.17 -14.62
CA ASN A 29 4.80 10.97 -14.28
C ASN A 29 4.95 10.65 -12.78
N MET A 30 5.14 9.38 -12.45
CA MET A 30 5.16 8.86 -11.09
C MET A 30 6.21 7.76 -10.93
N VAL A 31 6.78 7.67 -9.74
CA VAL A 31 7.52 6.51 -9.25
C VAL A 31 6.98 6.14 -7.86
N ALA A 32 6.86 4.86 -7.58
CA ALA A 32 6.39 4.39 -6.28
C ALA A 32 7.51 3.69 -5.51
N VAL A 33 7.46 3.75 -4.18
CA VAL A 33 8.42 3.09 -3.29
C VAL A 33 7.66 2.27 -2.26
N THR A 34 8.08 1.03 -2.02
CA THR A 34 7.52 0.13 -1.01
C THR A 34 8.60 -0.81 -0.46
N LEU A 35 8.25 -1.64 0.52
CA LEU A 35 9.13 -2.70 1.02
C LEU A 35 8.92 -4.00 0.22
N MET A 36 9.95 -4.84 0.14
CA MET A 36 9.95 -6.05 -0.68
C MET A 36 8.98 -7.14 -0.18
N TYR A 37 8.91 -7.38 1.11
CA TYR A 37 8.06 -8.40 1.74
C TYR A 37 8.16 -9.80 1.07
N LYS A 38 9.36 -10.38 0.99
CA LYS A 38 9.59 -11.71 0.37
C LYS A 38 8.71 -12.83 0.94
N GLU A 39 8.32 -12.76 2.21
CA GLU A 39 7.38 -13.70 2.84
C GLU A 39 5.95 -13.15 2.94
N GLY A 40 5.75 -11.89 2.57
CA GLY A 40 4.45 -11.25 2.47
C GLY A 40 3.61 -11.31 3.76
N TYR A 41 2.31 -11.55 3.57
CA TYR A 41 1.36 -11.87 4.64
C TYR A 41 1.04 -13.36 4.60
N PHE A 42 0.73 -13.97 5.76
CA PHE A 42 0.50 -15.41 5.84
C PHE A 42 -0.67 -15.89 5.00
N LYS A 43 -0.57 -17.11 4.51
CA LYS A 43 -1.71 -17.89 4.01
C LYS A 43 -2.31 -18.68 5.16
N GLN A 44 -3.60 -18.49 5.37
CA GLN A 44 -4.36 -19.18 6.39
C GLN A 44 -4.66 -20.62 5.95
N ARG A 45 -4.43 -21.57 6.83
CA ARG A 45 -4.95 -22.93 6.72
C ARG A 45 -5.72 -23.29 7.99
N MET A 46 -6.65 -24.22 7.84
CA MET A 46 -7.35 -24.83 8.97
C MET A 46 -6.83 -26.26 9.12
N ASP A 47 -6.56 -26.67 10.35
CA ASP A 47 -6.30 -28.07 10.67
C ASP A 47 -7.61 -28.88 10.77
N GLU A 48 -7.52 -30.18 11.07
CA GLU A 48 -8.69 -31.08 11.15
C GLU A 48 -9.59 -30.72 12.33
N GLU A 49 -9.04 -30.11 13.38
CA GLU A 49 -9.76 -29.62 14.56
C GLU A 49 -10.38 -28.23 14.37
N GLY A 50 -10.11 -27.57 13.22
CA GLY A 50 -10.62 -26.24 12.91
C GLY A 50 -9.79 -25.08 13.46
N ASN A 51 -8.57 -25.33 13.95
CA ASN A 51 -7.66 -24.28 14.36
C ASN A 51 -6.95 -23.67 13.16
N GLN A 52 -6.70 -22.37 13.22
CA GLN A 52 -5.94 -21.68 12.18
C GLN A 52 -4.45 -21.98 12.31
N THR A 53 -3.84 -22.34 11.17
CA THR A 53 -2.40 -22.40 10.99
C THR A 53 -1.94 -21.38 9.95
N GLU A 54 -0.73 -20.86 10.10
CA GLU A 54 -0.19 -19.80 9.26
C GLU A 54 1.00 -20.32 8.46
N ILE A 55 0.97 -20.08 7.14
CA ILE A 55 2.07 -20.41 6.24
C ILE A 55 2.56 -19.14 5.58
N TYR A 56 3.86 -18.90 5.64
CA TYR A 56 4.55 -17.78 5.00
C TYR A 56 5.32 -18.28 3.76
N PRO A 57 4.69 -18.33 2.58
CA PRO A 57 5.39 -18.75 1.38
C PRO A 57 6.39 -17.67 0.99
N ARG A 58 7.68 -18.05 0.88
CA ARG A 58 8.70 -17.15 0.40
C ARG A 58 8.55 -16.94 -1.11
N PHE A 59 8.62 -15.70 -1.52
CA PHE A 59 8.61 -15.28 -2.92
C PHE A 59 10.06 -15.03 -3.38
N GLU A 60 10.41 -15.60 -4.53
CA GLU A 60 11.67 -15.30 -5.18
C GLU A 60 11.47 -14.16 -6.19
N PRO A 61 12.27 -13.08 -6.10
CA PRO A 61 12.05 -11.89 -6.92
C PRO A 61 12.18 -12.11 -8.42
N ASP A 62 13.15 -12.91 -8.83
CA ASP A 62 13.38 -13.27 -10.23
C ASP A 62 12.33 -14.33 -10.71
N PRO A 63 11.74 -14.23 -11.89
CA PRO A 63 12.04 -13.30 -12.99
C PRO A 63 11.18 -12.03 -13.04
N LEU A 64 10.39 -11.72 -12.02
CA LEU A 64 9.42 -10.62 -12.06
C LEU A 64 10.02 -9.24 -11.80
N LEU A 65 11.15 -9.19 -11.12
CA LEU A 65 11.78 -7.96 -10.66
C LEU A 65 13.19 -7.83 -11.22
N GLU A 66 13.57 -6.60 -11.53
CA GLU A 66 14.94 -6.22 -11.86
C GLU A 66 15.66 -5.79 -10.58
N LYS A 67 16.78 -6.42 -10.25
CA LYS A 67 17.66 -5.94 -9.19
C LYS A 67 18.47 -4.76 -9.70
N LEU A 68 18.39 -3.63 -9.01
CA LEU A 68 19.15 -2.43 -9.37
C LEU A 68 20.54 -2.43 -8.74
N ASP A 69 21.49 -1.81 -9.42
CA ASP A 69 22.85 -1.65 -8.90
C ASP A 69 22.91 -0.65 -7.74
N GLY A 70 23.84 -0.89 -6.82
CA GLY A 70 24.07 -0.04 -5.66
C GLY A 70 23.31 -0.49 -4.42
N THR A 71 23.91 -0.18 -3.27
CA THR A 71 23.39 -0.49 -1.94
C THR A 71 23.24 0.79 -1.15
N ILE A 72 22.12 0.96 -0.47
CA ILE A 72 21.87 2.06 0.44
C ILE A 72 22.24 1.58 1.84
N THR A 73 22.92 2.43 2.61
CA THR A 73 23.27 2.10 3.99
C THR A 73 22.51 3.02 4.95
N LEU A 74 21.91 2.45 5.98
CA LEU A 74 21.23 3.16 7.06
C LEU A 74 21.84 2.80 8.41
N PRO A 75 22.18 3.78 9.27
CA PRO A 75 22.53 3.52 10.65
C PRO A 75 21.25 3.18 11.45
N LEU A 76 21.05 1.90 11.71
CA LEU A 76 19.94 1.39 12.50
C LEU A 76 20.47 0.62 13.71
N ARG A 77 19.95 0.88 14.89
CA ARG A 77 20.34 0.18 16.12
C ARG A 77 21.85 0.26 16.43
N GLY A 78 22.50 1.38 16.05
CA GLY A 78 23.93 1.61 16.24
C GLY A 78 24.84 0.80 15.30
N ARG A 79 24.32 0.26 14.20
CA ARG A 79 25.10 -0.43 13.17
C ARG A 79 24.60 -0.10 11.77
N GLU A 80 25.45 -0.29 10.78
CA GLU A 80 25.12 -0.08 9.38
C GLU A 80 24.28 -1.23 8.84
N VAL A 81 23.12 -0.91 8.28
CA VAL A 81 22.19 -1.86 7.63
C VAL A 81 22.11 -1.57 6.16
N CYS A 82 22.42 -2.57 5.35
CA CYS A 82 22.37 -2.51 3.89
C CYS A 82 20.93 -2.67 3.39
N VAL A 83 20.55 -1.88 2.38
CA VAL A 83 19.28 -1.98 1.69
C VAL A 83 19.53 -2.04 0.19
N GLU A 84 19.10 -3.11 -0.44
CA GLU A 84 19.07 -3.25 -1.90
C GLU A 84 17.74 -2.79 -2.47
N VAL A 85 17.75 -2.44 -3.75
CA VAL A 85 16.57 -1.96 -4.45
C VAL A 85 16.23 -2.88 -5.60
N TRP A 86 14.98 -3.32 -5.64
CA TRP A 86 14.40 -4.06 -6.75
C TRP A 86 13.38 -3.19 -7.47
N LYS A 87 13.21 -3.39 -8.76
CA LYS A 87 12.30 -2.61 -9.59
C LYS A 87 11.27 -3.52 -10.26
N TYR A 88 10.01 -3.13 -10.17
CA TYR A 88 8.91 -3.63 -10.99
C TYR A 88 8.39 -2.49 -11.85
N THR A 89 8.29 -2.69 -13.17
CA THR A 89 7.73 -1.68 -14.07
C THR A 89 6.33 -2.11 -14.51
N PHE A 90 5.34 -1.27 -14.27
CA PHE A 90 4.01 -1.40 -14.85
C PHE A 90 3.90 -0.46 -16.05
N VAL A 91 3.40 -0.98 -17.18
CA VAL A 91 3.20 -0.19 -18.41
C VAL A 91 1.70 0.03 -18.62
N GLY A 92 1.30 1.28 -18.70
CA GLY A 92 -0.08 1.69 -18.99
C GLY A 92 -0.53 1.33 -20.40
N ILE A 93 -1.81 1.53 -20.67
CA ILE A 93 -2.41 1.23 -21.99
C ILE A 93 -1.80 2.09 -23.11
N ASN A 94 -1.36 3.31 -22.76
CA ASN A 94 -0.72 4.24 -23.68
C ASN A 94 0.81 4.02 -23.82
N GLY A 95 1.36 3.00 -23.14
CA GLY A 95 2.79 2.70 -23.15
C GLY A 95 3.61 3.43 -22.07
N THR A 96 2.98 4.22 -21.21
CA THR A 96 3.66 4.95 -20.12
C THR A 96 4.08 3.99 -19.01
N PRO A 97 5.40 3.92 -18.71
CA PRO A 97 5.91 3.10 -17.62
C PRO A 97 5.79 3.84 -16.28
N ILE A 98 5.44 3.11 -15.23
CA ILE A 98 5.63 3.54 -13.84
C ILE A 98 6.47 2.50 -13.12
N ASP A 99 7.58 2.94 -12.59
CA ASP A 99 8.47 2.12 -11.79
C ASP A 99 8.01 2.05 -10.35
N VAL A 100 8.10 0.86 -9.77
CA VAL A 100 7.87 0.58 -8.36
C VAL A 100 9.16 0.03 -7.79
N LEU A 101 9.74 0.77 -6.87
CA LEU A 101 10.97 0.41 -6.18
C LEU A 101 10.63 -0.37 -4.92
N LEU A 102 11.20 -1.54 -4.76
CA LEU A 102 10.98 -2.41 -3.61
C LEU A 102 12.29 -2.49 -2.80
N LEU A 103 12.26 -2.03 -1.56
CA LEU A 103 13.40 -1.96 -0.66
C LEU A 103 13.56 -3.29 0.09
N ASP A 104 14.75 -3.85 0.07
CA ASP A 104 15.06 -5.16 0.61
C ASP A 104 16.26 -5.14 1.55
N THR A 105 16.07 -5.58 2.77
CA THR A 105 17.16 -5.75 3.75
C THR A 105 17.64 -7.20 3.86
N ASP A 106 17.01 -8.15 3.15
CA ASP A 106 17.44 -9.55 3.13
C ASP A 106 18.61 -9.74 2.16
N VAL A 107 19.77 -9.21 2.57
CA VAL A 107 21.03 -9.18 1.84
C VAL A 107 22.17 -9.71 2.70
N ASP A 108 23.21 -10.28 2.07
CA ASP A 108 24.25 -11.03 2.77
C ASP A 108 25.14 -10.17 3.67
N CYS A 109 25.26 -8.85 3.40
CA CYS A 109 26.00 -7.93 4.26
C CYS A 109 25.32 -7.62 5.59
N ASN A 110 24.06 -8.03 5.79
CA ASN A 110 23.31 -7.77 7.00
C ASN A 110 23.33 -8.94 7.99
N GLU A 111 23.29 -8.61 9.27
CA GLU A 111 23.02 -9.57 10.34
C GLU A 111 21.63 -10.19 10.16
N GLU A 112 21.40 -11.39 10.67
CA GLU A 112 20.15 -12.13 10.48
C GLU A 112 18.90 -11.33 10.92
N ASP A 113 18.99 -10.61 12.04
CA ASP A 113 17.89 -9.78 12.54
C ASP A 113 17.59 -8.56 11.65
N ASP A 114 18.60 -8.02 10.96
CA ASP A 114 18.44 -6.91 10.03
C ASP A 114 17.86 -7.40 8.69
N ARG A 115 18.27 -8.59 8.25
CA ARG A 115 17.69 -9.23 7.07
C ARG A 115 16.20 -9.45 7.18
N ARG A 116 15.66 -9.59 8.39
CA ARG A 116 14.23 -9.82 8.66
C ARG A 116 13.38 -8.56 8.63
N ILE A 117 13.96 -7.36 8.62
CA ILE A 117 13.19 -6.10 8.70
C ILE A 117 12.12 -6.03 7.60
N THR A 118 12.47 -6.37 6.37
CA THR A 118 11.56 -6.26 5.22
C THR A 118 10.90 -7.58 4.80
N LEU A 119 11.07 -8.70 5.53
CA LEU A 119 10.56 -10.01 5.08
C LEU A 119 9.03 -10.10 5.12
N ARG A 120 8.40 -9.65 6.20
CA ARG A 120 6.97 -9.89 6.47
C ARG A 120 6.18 -8.63 6.64
N LEU A 121 5.03 -8.60 6.00
CA LEU A 121 4.03 -7.55 6.16
C LEU A 121 3.30 -7.72 7.50
N TYR A 122 3.22 -6.65 8.29
CA TYR A 122 2.60 -6.62 9.63
C TYR A 122 3.20 -7.58 10.66
N ALA A 123 4.45 -7.99 10.48
CA ALA A 123 5.14 -8.82 11.45
C ALA A 123 5.82 -7.99 12.56
N GLY A 124 6.15 -8.67 13.65
CA GLY A 124 6.94 -8.13 14.73
C GLY A 124 6.23 -7.16 15.65
N GLY A 125 6.95 -6.73 16.69
CA GLY A 125 6.50 -5.72 17.64
C GLY A 125 6.81 -4.29 17.19
N LYS A 126 6.60 -3.32 18.10
CA LYS A 126 6.80 -1.89 17.82
C LYS A 126 8.22 -1.54 17.36
N ASP A 127 9.25 -2.20 17.88
CA ASP A 127 10.64 -1.96 17.47
C ASP A 127 10.87 -2.36 16.00
N HIS A 128 10.35 -3.52 15.61
CA HIS A 128 10.41 -3.98 14.22
C HIS A 128 9.64 -3.02 13.28
N ARG A 129 8.49 -2.54 13.72
CA ARG A 129 7.68 -1.60 12.96
C ARG A 129 8.41 -0.26 12.73
N ILE A 130 9.09 0.28 13.76
CA ILE A 130 9.93 1.48 13.60
C ILE A 130 11.01 1.26 12.54
N LEU A 131 11.66 0.10 12.56
CA LEU A 131 12.71 -0.22 11.58
C LEU A 131 12.17 -0.34 10.15
N GLN A 132 11.00 -0.99 9.97
CA GLN A 132 10.34 -1.04 8.65
C GLN A 132 10.01 0.35 8.12
N GLU A 133 9.42 1.21 8.95
CA GLU A 133 9.05 2.57 8.56
C GLU A 133 10.29 3.46 8.32
N ALA A 134 11.38 3.23 9.06
CA ALA A 134 12.64 3.90 8.82
C ALA A 134 13.26 3.49 7.47
N VAL A 135 13.29 2.20 7.16
CA VAL A 135 13.74 1.72 5.84
C VAL A 135 12.88 2.34 4.74
N LEU A 136 11.55 2.30 4.87
CA LEU A 136 10.65 2.88 3.87
C LEU A 136 10.89 4.39 3.67
N GLY A 137 10.97 5.16 4.75
CA GLY A 137 11.09 6.61 4.71
C GLY A 137 12.49 7.06 4.27
N PHE A 138 13.53 6.68 5.02
CA PHE A 138 14.89 7.16 4.77
C PHE A 138 15.53 6.49 3.55
N ALA A 139 15.53 5.14 3.48
CA ALA A 139 16.12 4.48 2.32
C ALA A 139 15.31 4.73 1.05
N GLY A 140 14.00 4.93 1.15
CA GLY A 140 13.17 5.28 0.01
C GLY A 140 13.61 6.57 -0.66
N ILE A 141 13.84 7.64 0.08
CA ILE A 141 14.34 8.91 -0.47
C ILE A 141 15.75 8.74 -1.04
N ARG A 142 16.64 8.06 -0.31
CA ARG A 142 18.02 7.80 -0.79
C ARG A 142 18.04 6.97 -2.08
N ALA A 143 17.15 5.96 -2.19
CA ALA A 143 17.01 5.17 -3.42
C ALA A 143 16.64 6.05 -4.61
N LEU A 144 15.65 6.93 -4.44
CA LEU A 144 15.25 7.87 -5.48
C LEU A 144 16.43 8.76 -5.92
N ARG A 145 17.21 9.27 -4.97
CA ARG A 145 18.38 10.12 -5.29
C ARG A 145 19.48 9.36 -6.02
N ASN A 146 19.79 8.14 -5.58
CA ASN A 146 20.78 7.28 -6.22
C ASN A 146 20.40 6.93 -7.67
N LEU A 147 19.10 6.79 -7.94
CA LEU A 147 18.57 6.53 -9.28
C LEU A 147 18.40 7.81 -10.14
N GLY A 148 18.81 8.96 -9.61
CA GLY A 148 18.77 10.23 -10.36
C GLY A 148 17.47 11.00 -10.28
N TYR A 149 16.48 10.53 -9.54
CA TYR A 149 15.24 11.28 -9.30
C TYR A 149 15.50 12.42 -8.29
N LYS A 150 15.46 13.67 -8.75
CA LYS A 150 15.79 14.83 -7.91
C LYS A 150 14.62 15.79 -7.70
N ASP A 151 13.87 16.06 -8.73
CA ASP A 151 12.87 17.14 -8.76
C ASP A 151 11.45 16.58 -8.74
N PHE A 152 10.96 16.27 -7.53
CA PHE A 152 9.56 15.92 -7.35
C PHE A 152 8.74 17.16 -6.99
N SER A 153 7.62 17.35 -7.69
CA SER A 153 6.59 18.32 -7.32
C SER A 153 5.82 17.86 -6.06
N THR A 154 5.73 16.55 -5.85
CA THR A 154 4.96 15.99 -4.73
C THR A 154 5.53 14.65 -4.26
N TYR A 155 5.72 14.54 -2.96
CA TYR A 155 5.92 13.29 -2.23
C TYR A 155 4.57 12.90 -1.61
N HIS A 156 3.94 11.86 -2.15
CA HIS A 156 2.64 11.39 -1.67
C HIS A 156 2.82 10.29 -0.62
N MET A 157 2.50 10.61 0.61
CA MET A 157 2.49 9.66 1.72
C MET A 157 1.16 8.91 1.78
N ASN A 158 1.22 7.61 1.53
CA ASN A 158 0.07 6.72 1.61
C ASN A 158 0.00 6.10 3.02
N GLU A 159 -0.60 6.80 3.96
CA GLU A 159 -0.70 6.50 5.40
C GLU A 159 0.57 6.85 6.21
N GLY A 160 0.45 6.80 7.55
CA GLY A 160 1.48 7.22 8.50
C GLY A 160 2.81 6.49 8.41
N HIS A 161 2.81 5.23 8.00
CA HIS A 161 4.04 4.43 7.89
C HIS A 161 5.09 5.00 6.90
N CYS A 162 4.71 5.95 6.05
CA CYS A 162 5.62 6.64 5.15
C CYS A 162 6.26 7.89 5.78
N SER A 163 5.79 8.36 6.94
CA SER A 163 6.05 9.72 7.42
C SER A 163 7.51 10.03 7.72
N PHE A 164 8.35 9.05 8.01
CA PHE A 164 9.79 9.27 8.19
C PHE A 164 10.49 9.84 6.95
N LEU A 165 9.90 9.74 5.75
CA LEU A 165 10.46 10.40 4.57
C LEU A 165 10.58 11.91 4.75
N THR A 166 9.68 12.53 5.52
CA THR A 166 9.69 13.97 5.78
C THR A 166 10.93 14.42 6.55
N LEU A 167 11.45 13.54 7.42
CA LEU A 167 12.67 13.81 8.18
C LEU A 167 13.94 13.69 7.30
N GLU A 168 13.96 12.81 6.33
CA GLU A 168 15.06 12.77 5.35
C GLU A 168 15.02 13.99 4.43
N LEU A 169 13.83 14.38 3.96
CA LEU A 169 13.65 15.63 3.21
C LEU A 169 14.04 16.86 4.02
N LEU A 170 13.70 16.91 5.32
CA LEU A 170 14.09 18.01 6.20
C LEU A 170 15.61 18.18 6.28
N LYS A 171 16.37 17.08 6.28
CA LYS A 171 17.84 17.15 6.19
C LYS A 171 18.30 17.65 4.82
N GLU A 172 17.71 17.17 3.75
CA GLU A 172 18.04 17.62 2.37
C GLU A 172 17.80 19.13 2.21
N PHE A 173 16.75 19.68 2.84
CA PHE A 173 16.41 21.10 2.80
C PHE A 173 16.99 21.90 3.98
N ASN A 174 18.04 21.39 4.65
CA ASN A 174 18.76 22.08 5.73
C ASN A 174 17.87 22.59 6.87
N GLY A 175 16.82 21.85 7.20
CA GLY A 175 15.87 22.18 8.27
C GLY A 175 14.74 23.12 7.85
N ASP A 176 14.59 23.43 6.57
CA ASP A 176 13.49 24.26 6.06
C ASP A 176 12.18 23.43 5.99
N GLU A 177 11.37 23.56 7.04
CA GLU A 177 10.08 22.88 7.17
C GLU A 177 9.08 23.29 6.09
N ASP A 178 9.12 24.57 5.66
CA ASP A 178 8.19 25.07 4.66
C ASP A 178 8.49 24.48 3.28
N GLU A 179 9.75 24.28 2.94
CA GLU A 179 10.14 23.59 1.71
C GLU A 179 9.71 22.13 1.71
N VAL A 180 9.82 21.41 2.84
CA VAL A 180 9.27 20.04 2.98
C VAL A 180 7.76 20.07 2.82
N ARG A 181 7.08 20.95 3.55
CA ARG A 181 5.61 21.06 3.54
C ARG A 181 5.05 21.34 2.16
N LYS A 182 5.65 22.24 1.40
CA LYS A 182 5.25 22.56 0.01
C LYS A 182 5.26 21.35 -0.91
N ARG A 183 6.06 20.33 -0.62
CA ARG A 183 6.27 19.17 -1.49
C ARG A 183 5.54 17.91 -1.04
N CYS A 184 4.97 17.88 0.16
CA CYS A 184 4.34 16.68 0.70
C CYS A 184 2.81 16.75 0.62
N HIS A 185 2.22 15.59 0.38
CA HIS A 185 0.78 15.34 0.45
C HIS A 185 0.53 14.07 1.25
N PHE A 186 -0.52 14.05 2.10
CA PHE A 186 -0.81 12.93 2.97
C PHE A 186 -2.21 12.35 2.71
N THR A 187 -2.31 11.04 2.57
CA THR A 187 -3.59 10.34 2.52
C THR A 187 -3.73 9.40 3.70
N THR A 188 -4.76 9.63 4.53
CA THR A 188 -5.11 8.71 5.63
C THR A 188 -6.21 7.74 5.21
N HIS A 189 -6.08 6.48 5.64
CA HIS A 189 -7.01 5.39 5.34
C HIS A 189 -7.68 4.82 6.58
N THR A 190 -7.20 5.18 7.76
CA THR A 190 -7.55 4.52 9.02
C THR A 190 -8.64 5.29 9.76
N PRO A 191 -9.86 4.72 9.92
CA PRO A 191 -10.96 5.40 10.61
C PRO A 191 -10.98 5.18 12.12
N VAL A 192 -9.99 4.47 12.69
CA VAL A 192 -9.95 4.11 14.10
C VAL A 192 -8.61 4.47 14.72
N ALA A 193 -8.61 5.10 15.90
CA ALA A 193 -7.40 5.56 16.57
C ALA A 193 -6.35 4.47 16.80
N ALA A 194 -6.77 3.24 17.09
CA ALA A 194 -5.87 2.10 17.32
C ALA A 194 -5.08 1.65 16.08
N GLY A 195 -5.45 2.13 14.89
CA GLY A 195 -4.76 1.80 13.63
C GLY A 195 -3.70 2.80 13.20
N HIS A 196 -3.52 3.91 13.94
CA HIS A 196 -2.46 4.88 13.71
C HIS A 196 -1.21 4.51 14.51
N ASP A 197 -0.09 4.35 13.82
CA ASP A 197 1.17 4.01 14.47
C ASP A 197 1.68 5.17 15.34
N HIS A 198 2.03 4.83 16.57
CA HIS A 198 2.69 5.73 17.52
C HIS A 198 3.72 4.97 18.33
N PHE A 199 4.88 5.59 18.52
CA PHE A 199 6.03 4.99 19.15
C PHE A 199 6.54 5.84 20.30
N ALA A 200 7.03 5.20 21.37
CA ALA A 200 7.71 5.93 22.45
C ALA A 200 8.98 6.61 21.88
N ALA A 201 9.19 7.88 22.23
CA ALA A 201 10.27 8.69 21.67
C ALA A 201 11.66 8.11 21.98
N ASP A 202 11.85 7.54 23.17
CA ASP A 202 13.08 6.85 23.58
C ASP A 202 13.39 5.62 22.70
N ARG A 203 12.34 4.88 22.29
CA ARG A 203 12.50 3.76 21.35
C ARG A 203 12.93 4.23 19.97
N VAL A 204 12.29 5.27 19.46
CA VAL A 204 12.67 5.87 18.17
C VAL A 204 14.12 6.33 18.21
N THR A 205 14.51 7.10 19.23
CA THR A 205 15.88 7.57 19.38
C THR A 205 16.89 6.41 19.49
N ARG A 206 16.58 5.39 20.25
CA ARG A 206 17.46 4.21 20.39
C ARG A 206 17.67 3.45 19.09
N LEU A 207 16.62 3.34 18.27
CA LEU A 207 16.63 2.49 17.06
C LEU A 207 17.14 3.23 15.82
N ILE A 208 16.82 4.52 15.71
CA ILE A 208 17.06 5.32 14.50
C ILE A 208 17.60 6.72 14.81
N GLY A 209 18.15 6.95 16.02
CA GLY A 209 18.60 8.29 16.46
C GLY A 209 19.59 8.97 15.51
N ASP A 210 20.51 8.18 14.92
CA ASP A 210 21.52 8.68 13.97
C ASP A 210 20.88 9.13 12.61
N LEU A 211 19.64 8.72 12.34
CA LEU A 211 18.88 9.17 11.18
C LEU A 211 18.07 10.45 11.46
N LEU A 212 17.85 10.80 12.71
CA LEU A 212 17.05 11.99 13.04
C LEU A 212 17.85 13.28 12.79
N PRO A 213 17.21 14.37 12.35
CA PRO A 213 17.83 15.70 12.31
C PRO A 213 18.31 16.12 13.71
N LYS A 214 19.54 16.65 13.82
CA LYS A 214 20.19 16.95 15.12
C LYS A 214 19.45 17.99 15.97
N ASP A 215 18.80 18.95 15.32
CA ASP A 215 18.09 20.06 15.96
C ASP A 215 16.57 19.98 15.77
N LEU A 216 16.06 18.77 15.65
CA LEU A 216 14.65 18.51 15.37
C LEU A 216 13.77 19.03 16.52
N LYS A 217 13.08 20.14 16.30
CA LYS A 217 12.07 20.71 17.20
C LYS A 217 10.69 20.43 16.63
N LEU A 218 10.21 19.21 16.76
CA LEU A 218 8.82 18.91 16.40
C LEU A 218 7.87 19.51 17.44
N PRO A 219 6.68 19.96 17.02
CA PRO A 219 5.65 20.41 17.95
C PRO A 219 5.34 19.36 19.01
N SER A 220 4.92 19.80 20.19
CA SER A 220 4.60 18.91 21.32
C SER A 220 3.54 17.86 21.00
N MET A 221 2.65 18.13 20.02
CA MET A 221 1.68 17.16 19.52
C MET A 221 2.31 15.94 18.88
N VAL A 222 3.50 16.12 18.28
CA VAL A 222 4.26 15.02 17.66
C VAL A 222 5.18 14.32 18.67
N LEU A 223 5.55 15.00 19.78
CA LEU A 223 6.62 14.57 20.69
C LEU A 223 6.22 14.41 22.16
N ASN A 224 4.96 14.48 22.56
CA ASN A 224 4.56 14.26 23.96
C ASN A 224 4.90 12.83 24.43
N SER A 225 6.21 12.56 24.62
CA SER A 225 6.79 11.24 24.90
C SER A 225 6.56 10.17 23.82
N ARG A 226 5.85 10.50 22.73
CA ARG A 226 5.55 9.58 21.61
C ARG A 226 5.64 10.29 20.27
N VAL A 227 6.15 9.59 19.28
CA VAL A 227 6.13 10.01 17.87
C VAL A 227 4.85 9.43 17.23
N HIS A 228 3.94 10.31 16.82
CA HIS A 228 2.70 9.97 16.13
C HIS A 228 2.93 10.04 14.62
N MET A 229 2.95 8.90 13.93
CA MET A 229 3.34 8.85 12.51
C MET A 229 2.36 9.58 11.61
N THR A 230 1.05 9.49 11.88
CA THR A 230 0.03 10.22 11.11
C THR A 230 0.15 11.73 11.31
N GLU A 231 0.34 12.20 12.55
CA GLU A 231 0.51 13.63 12.83
C GLU A 231 1.81 14.17 12.24
N LEU A 232 2.90 13.38 12.24
CA LEU A 232 4.14 13.74 11.57
C LEU A 232 3.93 13.94 10.06
N GLY A 233 3.22 13.03 9.41
CA GLY A 233 2.88 13.15 7.99
C GLY A 233 1.98 14.36 7.69
N LEU A 234 0.94 14.57 8.51
CA LEU A 234 0.05 15.72 8.39
C LEU A 234 0.78 17.06 8.59
N TYR A 235 1.65 17.15 9.60
CA TYR A 235 2.42 18.36 9.91
C TYR A 235 3.28 18.83 8.74
N PHE A 236 3.95 17.91 8.08
CA PHE A 236 4.81 18.22 6.94
C PHE A 236 4.09 18.18 5.58
N SER A 237 2.78 18.17 5.55
CA SER A 237 2.02 18.16 4.29
C SER A 237 1.30 19.47 4.02
N ARG A 238 1.39 19.96 2.77
CA ARG A 238 0.60 21.12 2.29
C ARG A 238 -0.89 20.83 2.21
N SER A 239 -1.23 19.54 2.03
CA SER A 239 -2.60 19.08 1.88
C SER A 239 -2.74 17.64 2.35
N ALA A 240 -3.93 17.29 2.83
CA ALA A 240 -4.25 15.93 3.24
C ALA A 240 -5.69 15.55 2.86
N ASN A 241 -5.93 14.26 2.65
CA ASN A 241 -7.27 13.74 2.40
C ASN A 241 -7.53 12.40 3.09
N GLY A 242 -8.79 12.20 3.47
CA GLY A 242 -9.37 10.88 3.71
C GLY A 242 -9.85 10.24 2.40
N VAL A 243 -10.28 8.99 2.46
CA VAL A 243 -10.54 8.14 1.28
C VAL A 243 -12.01 7.96 0.92
N SER A 244 -12.89 8.72 1.52
CA SER A 244 -14.31 8.89 1.17
C SER A 244 -14.84 10.14 1.86
N ASP A 245 -16.04 10.61 1.48
CA ASP A 245 -16.70 11.73 2.13
C ASP A 245 -16.82 11.50 3.66
N LEU A 246 -17.44 10.37 4.05
CA LEU A 246 -17.58 10.00 5.46
C LEU A 246 -16.21 9.89 6.17
N HIS A 247 -15.21 9.31 5.51
CA HIS A 247 -13.88 9.22 6.11
C HIS A 247 -13.22 10.58 6.29
N GLY A 248 -13.46 11.53 5.37
CA GLY A 248 -13.01 12.92 5.55
C GLY A 248 -13.60 13.58 6.80
N VAL A 249 -14.88 13.31 7.12
CA VAL A 249 -15.49 13.76 8.39
C VAL A 249 -14.78 13.14 9.59
N VAL A 250 -14.68 11.81 9.62
CA VAL A 250 -14.04 11.06 10.72
C VAL A 250 -12.58 11.48 10.93
N ALA A 251 -11.82 11.68 9.84
CA ALA A 251 -10.42 12.09 9.91
C ALA A 251 -10.27 13.50 10.53
N ARG A 252 -11.16 14.44 10.21
CA ARG A 252 -11.17 15.78 10.84
C ARG A 252 -11.53 15.73 12.33
N GLU A 253 -12.40 14.80 12.73
CA GLU A 253 -12.70 14.58 14.17
C GLU A 253 -11.50 14.00 14.92
N GLN A 254 -10.74 13.10 14.28
CA GLN A 254 -9.53 12.51 14.88
C GLN A 254 -8.35 13.48 14.94
N PHE A 255 -8.23 14.37 13.95
CA PHE A 255 -7.10 15.32 13.81
C PHE A 255 -7.63 16.74 13.59
N PRO A 256 -8.25 17.35 14.62
CA PRO A 256 -8.96 18.63 14.49
C PRO A 256 -8.03 19.82 14.14
N ASP A 257 -6.75 19.72 14.44
CA ASP A 257 -5.75 20.75 14.15
C ASP A 257 -5.32 20.79 12.68
N PHE A 258 -5.76 19.83 11.87
CA PHE A 258 -5.36 19.70 10.47
C PHE A 258 -6.53 19.85 9.50
N LYS A 259 -6.25 20.49 8.37
CA LYS A 259 -7.23 20.58 7.26
C LYS A 259 -7.18 19.31 6.42
N ILE A 260 -8.18 18.46 6.56
CA ILE A 260 -8.27 17.19 5.83
C ILE A 260 -9.49 17.22 4.91
N GLY A 261 -9.25 17.13 3.61
CA GLY A 261 -10.28 16.95 2.59
C GLY A 261 -10.67 15.48 2.45
N HIS A 262 -11.31 15.15 1.32
CA HIS A 262 -11.53 13.76 0.94
C HIS A 262 -11.39 13.57 -0.57
N VAL A 263 -10.92 12.37 -0.96
CA VAL A 263 -10.94 11.87 -2.33
C VAL A 263 -11.41 10.42 -2.23
N THR A 264 -12.58 10.13 -2.82
CA THR A 264 -13.13 8.77 -2.76
C THR A 264 -12.21 7.79 -3.50
N ASN A 265 -11.92 6.66 -2.86
CA ASN A 265 -11.11 5.61 -3.46
C ASN A 265 -11.68 5.16 -4.80
N GLY A 266 -10.84 5.16 -5.82
CA GLY A 266 -11.14 4.57 -7.11
C GLY A 266 -10.73 3.11 -7.19
N VAL A 267 -11.01 2.51 -8.34
CA VAL A 267 -10.59 1.15 -8.70
C VAL A 267 -10.00 1.17 -10.11
N PHE A 268 -9.04 0.30 -10.37
CA PHE A 268 -8.52 0.13 -11.71
C PHE A 268 -9.45 -0.79 -12.51
N HIS A 269 -10.36 -0.20 -13.25
CA HIS A 269 -11.47 -0.89 -13.92
C HIS A 269 -11.02 -2.08 -14.80
N ARG A 270 -9.93 -1.96 -15.55
CA ARG A 270 -9.41 -3.04 -16.41
C ARG A 270 -8.99 -4.30 -15.64
N PHE A 271 -8.62 -4.18 -14.38
CA PHE A 271 -8.29 -5.33 -13.54
C PHE A 271 -9.53 -6.02 -12.98
N TRP A 272 -10.51 -5.22 -12.52
CA TRP A 272 -11.68 -5.75 -11.80
C TRP A 272 -12.80 -6.25 -12.71
N VAL A 273 -12.87 -5.80 -13.96
CA VAL A 273 -13.82 -6.34 -14.93
C VAL A 273 -13.39 -7.75 -15.34
N GLY A 274 -14.22 -8.74 -15.06
CA GLY A 274 -13.95 -10.15 -15.36
C GLY A 274 -13.98 -10.47 -16.86
N LYS A 275 -13.32 -11.56 -17.27
CA LYS A 275 -13.10 -11.90 -18.68
C LYS A 275 -14.36 -11.83 -19.56
N ILE A 276 -15.48 -12.45 -19.13
CA ILE A 276 -16.70 -12.49 -19.94
C ILE A 276 -17.32 -11.10 -20.07
N PHE A 277 -17.30 -10.30 -19.00
CA PHE A 277 -17.74 -8.91 -19.07
C PHE A 277 -16.86 -8.06 -19.99
N ARG A 278 -15.54 -8.30 -20.04
CA ARG A 278 -14.66 -7.60 -20.99
C ARG A 278 -15.10 -7.86 -22.42
N GLU A 279 -15.42 -9.09 -22.76
CA GLU A 279 -15.89 -9.46 -24.10
C GLU A 279 -17.22 -8.79 -24.45
N VAL A 280 -18.14 -8.65 -23.50
CA VAL A 280 -19.40 -7.91 -23.67
C VAL A 280 -19.15 -6.42 -23.84
N PHE A 281 -18.30 -5.83 -23.01
CA PHE A 281 -18.00 -4.40 -23.08
C PHE A 281 -17.18 -4.03 -24.31
N ASP A 282 -16.26 -4.89 -24.78
CA ASP A 282 -15.52 -4.66 -26.02
C ASP A 282 -16.45 -4.55 -27.23
N ARG A 283 -17.60 -5.29 -27.24
CA ARG A 283 -18.61 -5.22 -28.31
C ARG A 283 -19.55 -4.05 -28.18
N ASN A 284 -19.99 -3.74 -26.97
CA ASN A 284 -21.12 -2.81 -26.75
C ASN A 284 -20.69 -1.41 -26.30
N LEU A 285 -19.51 -1.29 -25.67
CA LEU A 285 -18.98 -0.06 -25.11
C LEU A 285 -17.55 0.20 -25.63
N PRO A 286 -17.36 0.40 -26.94
CA PRO A 286 -16.02 0.56 -27.51
C PRO A 286 -15.29 1.75 -26.86
N GLY A 287 -13.99 1.56 -26.52
CA GLY A 287 -13.17 2.56 -25.84
C GLY A 287 -13.27 2.54 -24.32
N TRP A 288 -14.02 1.63 -23.69
CA TRP A 288 -14.18 1.57 -22.24
C TRP A 288 -12.86 1.29 -21.49
N ARG A 289 -11.88 0.70 -22.18
CA ARG A 289 -10.57 0.38 -21.58
C ARG A 289 -9.73 1.63 -21.38
N GLU A 290 -9.81 2.54 -22.32
CA GLU A 290 -9.08 3.81 -22.36
C GLU A 290 -9.84 4.90 -21.58
N ASP A 291 -11.17 4.90 -21.68
CA ASP A 291 -12.05 5.86 -21.01
C ASP A 291 -13.11 5.12 -20.16
N PRO A 292 -12.88 5.00 -18.84
CA PRO A 292 -13.82 4.32 -17.96
C PRO A 292 -15.19 5.01 -17.87
N SER A 293 -15.34 6.27 -18.32
CA SER A 293 -16.63 6.93 -18.34
C SER A 293 -17.63 6.27 -19.30
N ARG A 294 -17.14 5.52 -20.31
CA ARG A 294 -17.98 4.69 -21.18
C ARG A 294 -18.78 3.64 -20.42
N LEU A 295 -18.34 3.21 -19.26
CA LEU A 295 -19.10 2.29 -18.41
C LEU A 295 -20.39 2.91 -17.85
N LEU A 296 -20.54 4.23 -17.89
CA LEU A 296 -21.82 4.91 -17.55
C LEU A 296 -22.91 4.64 -18.59
N GLU A 297 -22.53 4.22 -19.80
CA GLU A 297 -23.46 3.86 -20.88
C GLU A 297 -23.98 2.41 -20.76
N ILE A 298 -23.78 1.76 -19.59
CA ILE A 298 -24.13 0.34 -19.35
C ILE A 298 -25.59 0.01 -19.68
N ASP A 299 -26.51 0.96 -19.55
CA ASP A 299 -27.92 0.79 -19.85
C ASP A 299 -28.19 0.57 -21.37
N SER A 300 -27.21 0.85 -22.22
CA SER A 300 -27.29 0.55 -23.65
C SER A 300 -26.95 -0.89 -24.00
N VAL A 301 -26.36 -1.65 -23.07
CA VAL A 301 -25.97 -3.03 -23.26
C VAL A 301 -27.20 -3.94 -23.08
N PRO A 302 -27.49 -4.88 -24.00
CA PRO A 302 -28.64 -5.78 -23.85
C PRO A 302 -28.60 -6.58 -22.54
N ASP A 303 -29.72 -6.62 -21.83
CA ASP A 303 -29.85 -7.35 -20.54
C ASP A 303 -29.45 -8.80 -20.65
N GLU A 304 -29.75 -9.47 -21.75
CA GLU A 304 -29.37 -10.87 -21.98
C GLU A 304 -27.86 -11.06 -22.02
N GLU A 305 -27.10 -10.12 -22.57
CA GLU A 305 -25.63 -10.18 -22.59
C GLU A 305 -25.05 -9.96 -21.20
N LEU A 306 -25.60 -9.01 -20.44
CA LEU A 306 -25.19 -8.78 -19.05
C LEU A 306 -25.49 -9.98 -18.16
N LEU A 307 -26.68 -10.57 -18.30
CA LEU A 307 -27.08 -11.78 -17.57
C LEU A 307 -26.21 -12.99 -17.96
N PHE A 308 -25.89 -13.14 -19.23
CA PHE A 308 -24.97 -14.18 -19.70
C PHE A 308 -23.59 -14.04 -19.05
N ALA A 309 -23.02 -12.83 -19.12
CA ALA A 309 -21.72 -12.53 -18.51
C ALA A 309 -21.74 -12.79 -17.00
N ARG A 310 -22.77 -12.33 -16.30
CA ARG A 310 -22.94 -12.54 -14.85
C ARG A 310 -23.02 -14.01 -14.46
N ARG A 311 -23.80 -14.80 -15.21
CA ARG A 311 -23.94 -16.23 -14.97
C ARG A 311 -22.62 -17.00 -15.24
N GLY A 312 -21.92 -16.61 -16.31
CA GLY A 312 -20.63 -17.19 -16.65
C GLY A 312 -19.55 -16.90 -15.59
N GLN A 313 -19.42 -15.63 -15.16
CA GLN A 313 -18.47 -15.26 -14.11
C GLN A 313 -18.80 -15.96 -12.78
N LYS A 314 -20.08 -16.03 -12.41
CA LYS A 314 -20.52 -16.77 -11.22
C LYS A 314 -20.15 -18.25 -11.32
N LYS A 315 -20.34 -18.86 -12.49
CA LYS A 315 -19.97 -20.27 -12.71
C LYS A 315 -18.48 -20.51 -12.44
N PHE A 316 -17.58 -19.67 -12.97
CA PHE A 316 -16.14 -19.79 -12.70
C PHE A 316 -15.83 -19.75 -11.20
N LEU A 317 -16.43 -18.80 -10.46
CA LEU A 317 -16.23 -18.69 -9.02
C LEU A 317 -16.72 -19.95 -8.29
N LEU A 318 -17.90 -20.45 -8.65
CA LEU A 318 -18.48 -21.63 -8.00
C LEU A 318 -17.74 -22.90 -8.36
N ASP A 319 -17.28 -23.07 -9.61
CA ASP A 319 -16.45 -24.21 -10.02
C ASP A 319 -15.16 -24.25 -9.19
N TYR A 320 -14.50 -23.09 -8.99
CA TYR A 320 -13.33 -22.98 -8.13
C TYR A 320 -13.66 -23.31 -6.67
N ALA A 321 -14.71 -22.69 -6.09
CA ALA A 321 -15.11 -22.95 -4.72
C ALA A 321 -15.48 -24.44 -4.48
N ASN A 322 -16.19 -25.03 -5.42
CA ASN A 322 -16.56 -26.46 -5.37
C ASN A 322 -15.33 -27.37 -5.46
N SER A 323 -14.30 -26.98 -6.23
CA SER A 323 -13.04 -27.75 -6.29
C SER A 323 -12.23 -27.72 -4.99
N GLN A 324 -12.48 -26.73 -4.13
CA GLN A 324 -11.77 -26.55 -2.84
C GLN A 324 -12.62 -27.04 -1.64
N SER A 325 -13.85 -27.44 -1.84
CA SER A 325 -14.76 -27.82 -0.77
C SER A 325 -15.50 -29.13 -1.11
N GLN A 326 -16.01 -29.80 -0.06
CA GLN A 326 -16.85 -30.99 -0.23
C GLN A 326 -18.32 -30.63 -0.56
N ARG A 327 -18.67 -29.37 -0.67
CA ARG A 327 -20.03 -28.88 -0.94
C ARG A 327 -20.18 -28.45 -2.38
N ALA A 328 -21.27 -28.83 -3.02
CA ALA A 328 -21.62 -28.41 -4.38
C ALA A 328 -22.53 -27.16 -4.33
N LEU A 329 -21.96 -26.01 -4.56
CA LEU A 329 -22.71 -24.75 -4.71
C LEU A 329 -23.35 -24.70 -6.10
N ALA A 330 -24.66 -24.44 -6.17
CA ALA A 330 -25.38 -24.40 -7.43
C ALA A 330 -25.48 -22.99 -8.02
N ASN A 331 -25.31 -22.87 -9.33
CA ASN A 331 -25.30 -21.58 -10.02
C ASN A 331 -26.64 -20.81 -9.91
N LYS A 332 -27.75 -21.53 -9.75
CA LYS A 332 -29.10 -20.94 -9.59
C LYS A 332 -29.38 -20.36 -8.22
N THR A 333 -28.59 -20.72 -7.20
CA THR A 333 -28.80 -20.29 -5.82
C THR A 333 -28.16 -18.91 -5.60
N LEU A 334 -28.83 -18.01 -4.89
CA LEU A 334 -28.23 -16.75 -4.45
C LEU A 334 -26.95 -17.07 -3.66
N THR A 335 -25.85 -16.45 -4.07
CA THR A 335 -24.54 -16.63 -3.42
C THR A 335 -24.05 -15.32 -2.88
N ILE A 336 -23.78 -15.27 -1.57
CA ILE A 336 -23.22 -14.12 -0.89
C ILE A 336 -21.80 -14.48 -0.47
N GLY A 337 -20.81 -13.68 -0.89
CA GLY A 337 -19.41 -13.84 -0.51
C GLY A 337 -19.02 -12.85 0.58
N PHE A 338 -18.33 -13.34 1.61
CA PHE A 338 -17.73 -12.52 2.65
C PHE A 338 -16.29 -12.96 2.86
N ALA A 339 -15.32 -12.07 2.57
CA ALA A 339 -13.89 -12.34 2.71
C ALA A 339 -13.20 -11.10 3.32
N ARG A 340 -12.98 -11.12 4.63
CA ARG A 340 -12.34 -10.04 5.39
C ARG A 340 -11.51 -10.62 6.52
N ARG A 341 -10.44 -9.89 6.93
CA ARG A 341 -9.71 -10.24 8.16
C ARG A 341 -10.66 -10.25 9.36
N ALA A 342 -10.50 -11.21 10.26
CA ALA A 342 -11.27 -11.30 11.49
C ALA A 342 -10.80 -10.21 12.48
N ALA A 343 -11.48 -9.08 12.47
CA ALA A 343 -11.26 -7.96 13.38
C ALA A 343 -12.62 -7.40 13.80
N GLU A 344 -12.78 -6.99 15.04
CA GLU A 344 -14.05 -6.58 15.63
C GLU A 344 -14.74 -5.47 14.82
N TYR A 345 -14.00 -4.43 14.44
CA TYR A 345 -14.55 -3.31 13.67
C TYR A 345 -15.04 -3.69 12.27
N LYS A 346 -14.64 -4.85 11.74
CA LYS A 346 -15.15 -5.39 10.46
C LYS A 346 -16.56 -5.97 10.59
N ARG A 347 -17.04 -6.15 11.80
CA ARG A 347 -18.42 -6.58 12.13
C ARG A 347 -18.87 -7.81 11.34
N ALA A 348 -18.02 -8.86 11.27
CA ALA A 348 -18.27 -10.05 10.48
C ALA A 348 -19.63 -10.73 10.82
N ARG A 349 -20.11 -10.60 12.07
CA ARG A 349 -21.39 -11.17 12.51
C ARG A 349 -22.63 -10.59 11.80
N LEU A 350 -22.51 -9.45 11.14
CA LEU A 350 -23.64 -8.83 10.41
C LEU A 350 -24.05 -9.61 9.15
N ILE A 351 -23.28 -10.61 8.74
CA ILE A 351 -23.65 -11.45 7.58
C ILE A 351 -24.68 -12.55 7.95
N PHE A 352 -24.87 -12.82 9.25
CA PHE A 352 -25.76 -13.86 9.75
C PHE A 352 -27.12 -13.28 10.23
#